data_4c50fa71f658336c2cbe514bbd293905
#
_entry.id   4c50fa71f658336c2cbe514bbd293905
#
_cell.length_a   1.000
_cell.length_b   1.000
_cell.length_c   1.000
_cell.angle_alpha   90.00
_cell.angle_beta   90.00
_cell.angle_gamma   90.00
#
_symmetry.space_group_name_H-M   'P 1'
#
loop_
_entity.id
_entity.type
_entity.pdbx_description
1 polymer ?
#
loop_
_entity_poly.entity_id
_entity_poly.type
_entity_poly.pdbx_seq_one_letter_code
_entity_poly.pdbx_strand_id
1 'polypeptide(L)'
;MADCLIVFGASLNFFTTDYQTLLAGKRVVHVDLNARHIDRHVTVDAGVVGDARVVAETMIEMLSEAEHQPSSFRTADLEQRLHDFDLSEAFDDKSYDGAVDPRTLTRQLDAGLPQDRQVVVDAGRFMLDALTMSVPSPHDLVTSHGFGAIGLGMSTAIGAAVARPTRPTVLCIGDGGYMMGGLTELSTAVHLGLDLIVIVYNDGSYGAEHIQLVSKGMDPAASLHEWPDFCAVAESMGCKTAKINSLEDIDAALEVVKNRKAGQPVLIEAATDPDVVSTIYGHHR
;
A
#
# COMPACT_ATOMS: atom_id res chain seq x y z
N MET A 1 20.21 15.47 -9.86
CA MET A 1 19.78 14.09 -10.17
C MET A 1 20.98 13.17 -10.05
N ALA A 2 20.78 11.92 -9.60
CA ALA A 2 21.84 10.91 -9.62
C ALA A 2 22.21 10.56 -11.07
N ASP A 3 23.48 10.32 -11.34
CA ASP A 3 24.04 9.90 -12.63
C ASP A 3 24.45 8.42 -12.65
N CYS A 4 24.44 7.79 -11.46
CA CYS A 4 24.72 6.38 -11.28
C CYS A 4 23.80 5.80 -10.19
N LEU A 5 23.32 4.58 -10.43
CA LEU A 5 22.52 3.81 -9.48
C LEU A 5 23.27 2.53 -9.12
N ILE A 6 23.45 2.27 -7.84
CA ILE A 6 23.95 1.00 -7.33
C ILE A 6 22.75 0.27 -6.72
N VAL A 7 22.41 -0.88 -7.28
CA VAL A 7 21.22 -1.63 -6.95
C VAL A 7 21.60 -2.95 -6.32
N PHE A 8 21.12 -3.19 -5.10
CA PHE A 8 21.40 -4.41 -4.33
C PHE A 8 20.13 -5.26 -4.24
N GLY A 9 20.16 -6.49 -4.78
CA GLY A 9 19.14 -7.51 -4.64
C GLY A 9 17.77 -7.21 -5.25
N ALA A 10 17.60 -6.07 -5.92
CA ALA A 10 16.33 -5.73 -6.58
C ALA A 10 16.28 -6.29 -8.00
N SER A 11 15.12 -6.78 -8.42
CA SER A 11 14.96 -7.47 -9.71
C SER A 11 15.13 -6.59 -10.93
N LEU A 12 15.09 -5.26 -10.80
CA LEU A 12 15.09 -4.29 -11.90
C LEU A 12 14.01 -4.56 -12.96
N ASN A 13 12.89 -5.18 -12.54
CA ASN A 13 11.73 -5.39 -13.41
C ASN A 13 10.98 -4.07 -13.65
N PHE A 14 9.94 -4.11 -14.49
CA PHE A 14 9.18 -2.93 -14.85
C PHE A 14 8.52 -2.22 -13.64
N PHE A 15 8.11 -2.94 -12.61
CA PHE A 15 7.56 -2.32 -11.40
C PHE A 15 8.61 -1.60 -10.56
N THR A 16 9.79 -2.23 -10.38
CA THR A 16 10.84 -1.67 -9.53
C THR A 16 11.64 -0.55 -10.21
N THR A 17 11.46 -0.36 -11.51
CA THR A 17 12.15 0.66 -12.30
C THR A 17 11.22 1.71 -12.89
N ASP A 18 9.94 1.68 -12.54
CA ASP A 18 8.91 2.51 -13.16
C ASP A 18 9.02 2.46 -14.70
N TYR A 19 8.87 1.25 -15.26
CA TYR A 19 9.05 1.00 -16.71
C TYR A 19 10.37 1.52 -17.28
N GLN A 20 11.46 1.42 -16.51
CA GLN A 20 12.81 1.89 -16.81
C GLN A 20 12.98 3.41 -16.80
N THR A 21 11.95 4.21 -16.47
CA THR A 21 12.07 5.67 -16.38
C THR A 21 13.09 6.10 -15.34
N LEU A 22 13.16 5.37 -14.20
CA LEU A 22 14.14 5.63 -13.13
C LEU A 22 15.59 5.41 -13.58
N LEU A 23 15.81 4.60 -14.61
CA LEU A 23 17.15 4.24 -15.10
C LEU A 23 17.63 5.17 -16.23
N ALA A 24 16.70 5.91 -16.85
CA ALA A 24 17.00 6.72 -18.02
C ALA A 24 18.17 7.69 -17.79
N GLY A 25 19.21 7.59 -18.64
CA GLY A 25 20.38 8.46 -18.60
C GLY A 25 21.32 8.21 -17.42
N LYS A 26 21.18 7.09 -16.69
CA LYS A 26 22.03 6.74 -15.54
C LYS A 26 22.82 5.48 -15.82
N ARG A 27 24.03 5.41 -15.26
CA ARG A 27 24.77 4.14 -15.19
C ARG A 27 24.18 3.27 -14.09
N VAL A 28 24.12 1.97 -14.33
CA VAL A 28 23.53 1.00 -13.41
C VAL A 28 24.56 -0.06 -13.02
N VAL A 29 24.84 -0.16 -11.73
CA VAL A 29 25.59 -1.26 -11.14
C VAL A 29 24.60 -2.17 -10.41
N HIS A 30 24.52 -3.44 -10.80
CA HIS A 30 23.59 -4.39 -10.21
C HIS A 30 24.35 -5.46 -9.41
N VAL A 31 24.02 -5.54 -8.13
CA VAL A 31 24.57 -6.53 -7.18
C VAL A 31 23.47 -7.53 -6.86
N ASP A 32 23.71 -8.82 -7.11
CA ASP A 32 22.79 -9.89 -6.77
C ASP A 32 23.55 -11.17 -6.38
N LEU A 33 22.95 -11.98 -5.51
CA LEU A 33 23.48 -13.32 -5.16
C LEU A 33 23.43 -14.29 -6.33
N ASN A 34 22.47 -14.11 -7.24
CA ASN A 34 22.27 -14.99 -8.37
C ASN A 34 22.67 -14.32 -9.68
N ALA A 35 23.71 -14.85 -10.30
CA ALA A 35 24.21 -14.36 -11.60
C ALA A 35 23.11 -14.29 -12.70
N ARG A 36 22.06 -15.13 -12.61
CA ARG A 36 20.96 -15.13 -13.59
C ARG A 36 20.02 -13.95 -13.45
N HIS A 37 20.09 -13.19 -12.36
CA HIS A 37 19.28 -11.98 -12.15
C HIS A 37 19.94 -10.76 -12.82
N ILE A 38 21.25 -10.77 -13.00
CA ILE A 38 21.98 -9.70 -13.68
C ILE A 38 21.63 -9.72 -15.17
N ASP A 39 21.39 -8.56 -15.75
CA ASP A 39 20.95 -8.36 -17.15
C ASP A 39 19.61 -9.04 -17.53
N ARG A 40 18.85 -9.49 -16.54
CA ARG A 40 17.62 -10.23 -16.82
C ARG A 40 16.49 -9.37 -17.41
N HIS A 41 16.34 -8.17 -16.90
CA HIS A 41 15.25 -7.26 -17.31
C HIS A 41 15.77 -5.97 -17.93
N VAL A 42 16.98 -5.58 -17.57
CA VAL A 42 17.64 -4.35 -18.00
C VAL A 42 19.12 -4.66 -18.19
N THR A 43 19.70 -4.21 -19.29
CA THR A 43 21.17 -4.25 -19.46
C THR A 43 21.81 -3.28 -18.49
N VAL A 44 22.77 -3.75 -17.69
CA VAL A 44 23.47 -2.95 -16.69
C VAL A 44 24.90 -2.66 -17.13
N ASP A 45 25.46 -1.54 -16.65
CA ASP A 45 26.85 -1.15 -16.97
C ASP A 45 27.87 -2.05 -16.26
N ALA A 46 27.53 -2.54 -15.05
CA ALA A 46 28.35 -3.49 -14.31
C ALA A 46 27.49 -4.43 -13.47
N GLY A 47 27.77 -5.73 -13.54
CA GLY A 47 27.15 -6.75 -12.71
C GLY A 47 28.11 -7.33 -11.69
N VAL A 48 27.70 -7.44 -10.44
CA VAL A 48 28.48 -8.03 -9.34
C VAL A 48 27.70 -9.15 -8.71
N VAL A 49 28.24 -10.36 -8.72
CA VAL A 49 27.65 -11.51 -8.05
C VAL A 49 28.23 -11.63 -6.64
N GLY A 50 27.40 -11.44 -5.61
CA GLY A 50 27.83 -11.49 -4.23
C GLY A 50 26.75 -11.09 -3.23
N ASP A 51 27.02 -11.38 -1.96
CA ASP A 51 26.20 -10.92 -0.84
C ASP A 51 26.20 -9.39 -0.75
N ALA A 52 25.00 -8.80 -0.64
CA ALA A 52 24.83 -7.36 -0.65
C ALA A 52 25.66 -6.63 0.42
N ARG A 53 25.77 -7.19 1.64
CA ARG A 53 26.54 -6.61 2.72
C ARG A 53 28.04 -6.68 2.43
N VAL A 54 28.53 -7.85 2.03
CA VAL A 54 29.95 -8.06 1.72
C VAL A 54 30.40 -7.16 0.58
N VAL A 55 29.61 -7.08 -0.50
CA VAL A 55 29.89 -6.20 -1.64
C VAL A 55 29.88 -4.73 -1.21
N ALA A 56 28.90 -4.30 -0.39
CA ALA A 56 28.85 -2.93 0.09
C ALA A 56 30.06 -2.57 0.97
N GLU A 57 30.45 -3.45 1.89
CA GLU A 57 31.64 -3.29 2.73
C GLU A 57 32.90 -3.16 1.88
N THR A 58 33.09 -4.07 0.92
CA THR A 58 34.22 -4.02 -0.03
C THR A 58 34.25 -2.73 -0.86
N MET A 59 33.10 -2.29 -1.36
CA MET A 59 32.98 -1.02 -2.09
C MET A 59 33.40 0.18 -1.23
N ILE A 60 32.98 0.20 0.06
CA ILE A 60 33.36 1.26 1.01
C ILE A 60 34.89 1.26 1.20
N GLU A 61 35.50 0.09 1.39
CA GLU A 61 36.95 -0.05 1.51
C GLU A 61 37.68 0.49 0.26
N MET A 62 37.25 0.04 -0.93
CA MET A 62 37.85 0.49 -2.21
C MET A 62 37.72 2.01 -2.42
N LEU A 63 36.55 2.59 -2.10
CA LEU A 63 36.33 4.03 -2.22
C LEU A 63 37.18 4.82 -1.21
N SER A 64 37.38 4.27 -0.01
CA SER A 64 38.25 4.86 1.02
C SER A 64 39.71 4.82 0.64
N GLU A 65 40.21 3.68 0.10
CA GLU A 65 41.58 3.54 -0.40
C GLU A 65 41.85 4.46 -1.61
N ALA A 66 40.81 4.66 -2.45
CA ALA A 66 40.88 5.58 -3.59
C ALA A 66 40.78 7.07 -3.20
N GLU A 67 40.63 7.37 -1.89
CA GLU A 67 40.42 8.73 -1.39
C GLU A 67 39.25 9.44 -2.11
N HIS A 68 38.20 8.67 -2.45
CA HIS A 68 37.04 9.19 -3.19
C HIS A 68 36.33 10.30 -2.41
N GLN A 69 36.22 11.47 -3.02
CA GLN A 69 35.55 12.59 -2.40
C GLN A 69 33.99 12.43 -2.50
N PRO A 70 33.25 12.72 -1.43
CA PRO A 70 31.79 12.70 -1.46
C PRO A 70 31.25 13.62 -2.55
N SER A 71 30.20 13.19 -3.23
CA SER A 71 29.49 14.05 -4.17
C SER A 71 28.79 15.20 -3.42
N SER A 72 28.58 16.33 -4.11
CA SER A 72 27.79 17.45 -3.58
C SER A 72 26.27 17.21 -3.63
N PHE A 73 25.83 15.97 -3.86
CA PHE A 73 24.40 15.64 -4.03
C PHE A 73 23.60 15.82 -2.75
N ARG A 74 24.18 15.48 -1.58
CA ARG A 74 23.52 15.62 -0.27
C ARG A 74 23.70 17.06 0.22
N THR A 75 22.75 17.93 -0.13
CA THR A 75 22.73 19.34 0.30
C THR A 75 21.66 19.53 1.38
N ALA A 76 21.83 20.57 2.19
CA ALA A 76 20.79 20.99 3.14
C ALA A 76 19.46 21.35 2.44
N ASP A 77 19.52 21.88 1.21
CA ASP A 77 18.33 22.13 0.39
C ASP A 77 17.60 20.85 0.02
N LEU A 78 18.35 19.79 -0.36
CA LEU A 78 17.74 18.48 -0.65
C LEU A 78 17.11 17.87 0.60
N GLU A 79 17.77 17.96 1.73
CA GLU A 79 17.26 17.49 3.01
C GLU A 79 15.96 18.21 3.40
N GLN A 80 15.93 19.54 3.27
CA GLN A 80 14.75 20.37 3.52
C GLN A 80 13.61 19.99 2.58
N ARG A 81 13.87 19.84 1.28
CA ARG A 81 12.85 19.45 0.28
C ARG A 81 12.29 18.06 0.54
N LEU A 82 13.08 17.11 1.02
CA LEU A 82 12.59 15.78 1.40
C LEU A 82 11.76 15.83 2.68
N HIS A 83 12.14 16.68 3.63
CA HIS A 83 11.39 16.88 4.86
C HIS A 83 10.04 17.57 4.62
N ASP A 84 10.02 18.56 3.72
CA ASP A 84 8.83 19.35 3.43
C ASP A 84 7.92 18.67 2.37
N PHE A 85 8.35 17.53 1.83
CA PHE A 85 7.56 16.82 0.83
C PHE A 85 6.27 16.27 1.44
N ASP A 86 5.13 16.81 1.01
CA ASP A 86 3.81 16.34 1.36
C ASP A 86 3.16 15.62 0.16
N LEU A 87 2.87 14.33 0.33
CA LEU A 87 2.14 13.55 -0.67
C LEU A 87 0.77 14.14 -1.01
N SER A 88 0.20 14.97 -0.12
CA SER A 88 -1.10 15.61 -0.33
C SER A 88 -1.09 16.67 -1.42
N GLU A 89 0.05 17.32 -1.59
CA GLU A 89 0.22 18.31 -2.64
C GLU A 89 0.48 17.65 -4.01
N ALA A 90 0.65 16.32 -4.04
CA ALA A 90 0.97 15.58 -5.25
C ALA A 90 -0.25 15.28 -6.14
N PHE A 91 -1.47 15.56 -5.67
CA PHE A 91 -2.70 15.31 -6.44
C PHE A 91 -3.84 16.25 -6.04
N ASP A 92 -4.73 16.52 -6.98
CA ASP A 92 -6.00 17.19 -6.71
C ASP A 92 -7.01 16.17 -6.21
N ASP A 93 -7.71 16.50 -5.12
CA ASP A 93 -8.79 15.67 -4.60
C ASP A 93 -9.96 15.59 -5.60
N LYS A 94 -10.47 14.39 -5.81
CA LYS A 94 -11.58 14.09 -6.73
C LYS A 94 -12.82 13.57 -6.03
N SER A 95 -12.92 13.76 -4.72
CA SER A 95 -14.09 13.36 -3.96
C SER A 95 -15.35 14.12 -4.39
N TYR A 96 -16.49 13.46 -4.32
CA TYR A 96 -17.82 14.05 -4.57
C TYR A 96 -18.86 13.37 -3.67
N ASP A 97 -20.08 13.91 -3.63
CA ASP A 97 -21.19 13.28 -2.89
C ASP A 97 -21.56 11.92 -3.53
N GLY A 98 -21.27 10.85 -2.82
CA GLY A 98 -21.43 9.47 -3.26
C GLY A 98 -20.14 8.67 -3.34
N ALA A 99 -18.96 9.30 -3.48
CA ALA A 99 -17.67 8.59 -3.47
C ALA A 99 -16.50 9.48 -3.06
N VAL A 100 -15.55 8.92 -2.34
CA VAL A 100 -14.35 9.61 -1.85
C VAL A 100 -13.13 9.17 -2.66
N ASP A 101 -12.25 10.12 -2.97
CA ASP A 101 -10.94 9.84 -3.53
C ASP A 101 -10.15 8.92 -2.57
N PRO A 102 -9.73 7.72 -2.99
CA PRO A 102 -9.06 6.77 -2.10
C PRO A 102 -7.75 7.31 -1.51
N ARG A 103 -7.09 8.25 -2.17
CA ARG A 103 -5.87 8.92 -1.69
C ARG A 103 -6.19 9.85 -0.52
N THR A 104 -7.22 10.68 -0.68
CA THR A 104 -7.71 11.59 0.37
C THR A 104 -8.29 10.81 1.55
N LEU A 105 -9.11 9.77 1.27
CA LEU A 105 -9.64 8.88 2.28
C LEU A 105 -8.54 8.29 3.16
N THR A 106 -7.54 7.66 2.53
CA THR A 106 -6.44 7.02 3.25
C THR A 106 -5.72 7.99 4.18
N ARG A 107 -5.43 9.21 3.71
CA ARG A 107 -4.72 10.21 4.49
C ARG A 107 -5.53 10.75 5.66
N GLN A 108 -6.80 11.04 5.46
CA GLN A 108 -7.66 11.54 6.53
C GLN A 108 -7.89 10.47 7.60
N LEU A 109 -8.11 9.22 7.19
CA LEU A 109 -8.19 8.10 8.11
C LEU A 109 -6.85 7.88 8.85
N ASP A 110 -5.72 7.95 8.15
CA ASP A 110 -4.39 7.81 8.76
C ASP A 110 -4.15 8.80 9.90
N ALA A 111 -4.52 10.05 9.67
CA ALA A 111 -4.37 11.11 10.67
C ALA A 111 -5.26 10.92 11.91
N GLY A 112 -6.46 10.35 11.75
CA GLY A 112 -7.45 10.20 12.84
C GLY A 112 -7.43 8.85 13.55
N LEU A 113 -6.82 7.82 12.95
CA LEU A 113 -6.72 6.48 13.54
C LEU A 113 -5.66 6.41 14.65
N PRO A 114 -5.74 5.43 15.58
CA PRO A 114 -4.72 5.23 16.61
C PRO A 114 -3.32 5.16 15.99
N GLN A 115 -2.36 5.94 16.50
CA GLN A 115 -1.01 6.03 15.94
C GLN A 115 -0.15 4.81 16.30
N ASP A 116 -0.33 4.23 17.51
CA ASP A 116 0.33 2.98 17.91
C ASP A 116 -0.49 1.77 17.43
N ARG A 117 -0.36 1.44 16.15
CA ARG A 117 -1.11 0.40 15.45
C ARG A 117 -0.25 -0.49 14.59
N GLN A 118 -0.80 -1.62 14.17
CA GLN A 118 -0.35 -2.41 13.02
C GLN A 118 -1.22 -2.10 11.81
N VAL A 119 -0.67 -2.14 10.61
CA VAL A 119 -1.42 -1.98 9.36
C VAL A 119 -1.21 -3.23 8.51
N VAL A 120 -2.30 -3.81 8.05
CA VAL A 120 -2.32 -4.91 7.08
C VAL A 120 -2.97 -4.40 5.80
N VAL A 121 -2.32 -4.61 4.68
CA VAL A 121 -2.81 -4.17 3.36
C VAL A 121 -3.00 -5.37 2.47
N ASP A 122 -4.23 -5.59 2.01
CA ASP A 122 -4.54 -6.62 1.01
C ASP A 122 -4.14 -6.16 -0.40
N ALA A 123 -4.11 -7.09 -1.35
CA ALA A 123 -3.88 -6.76 -2.74
C ALA A 123 -5.09 -6.03 -3.35
N GLY A 124 -4.83 -5.16 -4.33
CA GLY A 124 -5.85 -4.44 -5.04
C GLY A 124 -5.38 -3.06 -5.50
N ARG A 125 -6.23 -2.36 -6.22
CA ARG A 125 -5.93 -1.03 -6.75
C ARG A 125 -5.62 -0.01 -5.65
N PHE A 126 -6.38 -0.02 -4.57
CA PHE A 126 -6.22 0.84 -3.39
C PHE A 126 -4.91 0.62 -2.63
N MET A 127 -4.23 -0.51 -2.87
CA MET A 127 -3.06 -0.96 -2.11
C MET A 127 -1.97 0.11 -2.04
N LEU A 128 -1.67 0.77 -3.15
CA LEU A 128 -0.60 1.77 -3.20
C LEU A 128 -0.91 3.01 -2.36
N ASP A 129 -2.18 3.38 -2.26
CA ASP A 129 -2.62 4.47 -1.39
C ASP A 129 -2.56 4.01 0.08
N ALA A 130 -3.07 2.82 0.39
CA ALA A 130 -3.04 2.25 1.74
C ALA A 130 -1.62 2.01 2.29
N LEU A 131 -0.64 1.74 1.44
CA LEU A 131 0.78 1.61 1.83
C LEU A 131 1.41 2.93 2.32
N THR A 132 0.75 4.07 2.12
CA THR A 132 1.19 5.36 2.64
C THR A 132 0.81 5.59 4.11
N MET A 133 -0.01 4.71 4.71
CA MET A 133 -0.38 4.82 6.13
C MET A 133 0.84 4.75 7.04
N SER A 134 0.84 5.63 8.03
CA SER A 134 1.90 5.71 9.03
C SER A 134 1.89 4.52 9.99
N VAL A 135 3.05 4.01 10.31
CA VAL A 135 3.26 2.94 11.29
C VAL A 135 4.45 3.27 12.20
N PRO A 136 4.45 2.84 13.47
CA PRO A 136 5.56 3.10 14.39
C PRO A 136 6.89 2.48 13.94
N SER A 137 6.84 1.35 13.23
CA SER A 137 8.02 0.61 12.76
C SER A 137 7.69 -0.10 11.44
N PRO A 138 8.68 -0.34 10.56
CA PRO A 138 8.47 -1.16 9.35
C PRO A 138 7.90 -2.56 9.62
N HIS A 139 8.12 -3.09 10.82
CA HIS A 139 7.57 -4.39 11.26
C HIS A 139 6.07 -4.33 11.59
N ASP A 140 5.50 -3.14 11.65
CA ASP A 140 4.07 -2.93 11.91
C ASP A 140 3.26 -2.76 10.62
N LEU A 141 3.91 -2.81 9.44
CA LEU A 141 3.27 -2.84 8.13
C LEU A 141 3.41 -4.23 7.52
N VAL A 142 2.29 -4.86 7.22
CA VAL A 142 2.22 -6.20 6.62
C VAL A 142 1.42 -6.13 5.33
N THR A 143 1.93 -6.76 4.28
CA THR A 143 1.22 -6.87 3.00
C THR A 143 0.87 -8.32 2.69
N SER A 144 -0.32 -8.57 2.16
CA SER A 144 -0.83 -9.92 1.87
C SER A 144 -1.08 -10.15 0.37
N HIS A 145 -0.19 -9.65 -0.48
CA HIS A 145 -0.35 -9.71 -1.94
C HIS A 145 0.45 -10.85 -2.62
N GLY A 146 0.70 -11.95 -1.91
CA GLY A 146 1.36 -13.12 -2.49
C GLY A 146 0.63 -13.62 -3.74
N PHE A 147 1.35 -13.88 -4.83
CA PHE A 147 0.83 -14.23 -6.15
C PHE A 147 -0.06 -13.16 -6.83
N GLY A 148 -0.14 -11.95 -6.29
CA GLY A 148 -1.12 -10.96 -6.71
C GLY A 148 -2.56 -11.30 -6.31
N ALA A 149 -2.75 -12.27 -5.39
CA ALA A 149 -4.06 -12.69 -4.95
C ALA A 149 -4.69 -11.65 -4.00
N ILE A 150 -5.99 -11.39 -4.18
CA ILE A 150 -6.83 -10.62 -3.28
C ILE A 150 -7.50 -11.54 -2.25
N GLY A 151 -8.01 -10.98 -1.16
CA GLY A 151 -8.78 -11.73 -0.14
C GLY A 151 -7.94 -12.44 0.92
N LEU A 152 -6.63 -12.27 0.94
CA LEU A 152 -5.75 -12.81 1.96
C LEU A 152 -5.61 -11.88 3.18
N GLY A 153 -6.02 -10.61 3.04
CA GLY A 153 -5.83 -9.56 4.03
C GLY A 153 -6.51 -9.84 5.35
N MET A 154 -7.75 -10.33 5.35
CA MET A 154 -8.49 -10.56 6.59
C MET A 154 -7.82 -11.62 7.47
N SER A 155 -7.46 -12.79 6.93
CA SER A 155 -6.78 -13.84 7.69
C SER A 155 -5.41 -13.40 8.18
N THR A 156 -4.70 -12.57 7.38
CA THR A 156 -3.43 -11.95 7.78
C THR A 156 -3.64 -10.97 8.93
N ALA A 157 -4.68 -10.14 8.88
CA ALA A 157 -5.00 -9.17 9.94
C ALA A 157 -5.42 -9.85 11.24
N ILE A 158 -6.19 -10.93 11.17
CA ILE A 158 -6.52 -11.78 12.34
C ILE A 158 -5.25 -12.33 12.96
N GLY A 159 -4.35 -12.88 12.15
CA GLY A 159 -3.05 -13.37 12.62
C GLY A 159 -2.20 -12.29 13.28
N ALA A 160 -2.14 -11.10 12.69
CA ALA A 160 -1.42 -9.95 13.24
C ALA A 160 -2.03 -9.49 14.58
N ALA A 161 -3.36 -9.39 14.66
CA ALA A 161 -4.07 -9.00 15.89
C ALA A 161 -3.86 -10.01 17.03
N VAL A 162 -3.89 -11.31 16.72
CA VAL A 162 -3.60 -12.38 17.70
C VAL A 162 -2.15 -12.31 18.16
N ALA A 163 -1.21 -12.06 17.26
CA ALA A 163 0.22 -11.97 17.59
C ALA A 163 0.58 -10.77 18.46
N ARG A 164 -0.18 -9.66 18.36
CA ARG A 164 0.05 -8.42 19.12
C ARG A 164 -1.25 -7.85 19.67
N PRO A 165 -1.86 -8.49 20.67
CA PRO A 165 -3.20 -8.15 21.16
C PRO A 165 -3.29 -6.81 21.90
N THR A 166 -2.17 -6.16 22.22
CA THR A 166 -2.12 -4.87 22.91
C THR A 166 -2.19 -3.67 21.98
N ARG A 167 -2.16 -3.90 20.66
CA ARG A 167 -2.22 -2.86 19.63
C ARG A 167 -3.39 -3.10 18.70
N PRO A 168 -4.12 -2.07 18.31
CA PRO A 168 -5.13 -2.21 17.26
C PRO A 168 -4.49 -2.60 15.93
N THR A 169 -5.16 -3.45 15.20
CA THR A 169 -4.80 -3.82 13.83
C THR A 169 -5.75 -3.14 12.86
N VAL A 170 -5.22 -2.39 11.92
CA VAL A 170 -5.98 -1.79 10.82
C VAL A 170 -5.79 -2.65 9.59
N LEU A 171 -6.87 -3.11 9.00
CA LEU A 171 -6.89 -3.81 7.72
C LEU A 171 -7.42 -2.88 6.63
N CYS A 172 -6.63 -2.65 5.59
CA CYS A 172 -7.07 -2.04 4.36
C CYS A 172 -7.33 -3.16 3.33
N ILE A 173 -8.55 -3.25 2.84
CA ILE A 173 -9.01 -4.30 1.93
C ILE A 173 -9.98 -3.72 0.90
N GLY A 174 -9.91 -4.18 -0.35
CA GLY A 174 -10.91 -3.84 -1.37
C GLY A 174 -12.18 -4.66 -1.20
N ASP A 175 -13.27 -4.17 -1.74
CA ASP A 175 -14.58 -4.84 -1.74
C ASP A 175 -14.53 -6.26 -2.31
N GLY A 176 -13.88 -6.45 -3.46
CA GLY A 176 -13.69 -7.77 -4.05
C GLY A 176 -12.89 -8.72 -3.15
N GLY A 177 -11.80 -8.23 -2.54
CA GLY A 177 -11.00 -9.00 -1.58
C GLY A 177 -11.78 -9.33 -0.32
N TYR A 178 -12.58 -8.39 0.17
CA TYR A 178 -13.45 -8.60 1.33
C TYR A 178 -14.52 -9.67 1.05
N MET A 179 -15.13 -9.65 -0.11
CA MET A 179 -16.09 -10.69 -0.52
C MET A 179 -15.45 -12.07 -0.70
N MET A 180 -14.22 -12.14 -1.22
CA MET A 180 -13.54 -13.42 -1.48
C MET A 180 -13.06 -14.13 -0.22
N GLY A 181 -12.55 -13.40 0.77
CA GLY A 181 -11.96 -14.04 1.95
C GLY A 181 -12.15 -13.28 3.26
N GLY A 182 -12.76 -12.09 3.23
CA GLY A 182 -12.92 -11.24 4.42
C GLY A 182 -14.24 -11.39 5.13
N LEU A 183 -15.32 -11.50 4.38
CA LEU A 183 -16.68 -11.46 4.91
C LEU A 183 -16.95 -12.54 5.96
N THR A 184 -16.62 -13.78 5.66
CA THR A 184 -16.86 -14.91 6.58
C THR A 184 -15.88 -14.91 7.75
N GLU A 185 -14.63 -14.52 7.53
CA GLU A 185 -13.59 -14.46 8.55
C GLU A 185 -13.80 -13.29 9.55
N LEU A 186 -14.64 -12.33 9.22
CA LEU A 186 -15.04 -11.30 10.18
C LEU A 186 -15.69 -11.93 11.43
N SER A 187 -16.41 -13.03 11.27
CA SER A 187 -16.99 -13.79 12.40
C SER A 187 -15.91 -14.36 13.33
N THR A 188 -14.76 -14.76 12.79
CA THR A 188 -13.60 -15.19 13.56
C THR A 188 -13.03 -14.05 14.40
N ALA A 189 -12.89 -12.87 13.80
CA ALA A 189 -12.41 -11.68 14.52
C ALA A 189 -13.35 -11.28 15.68
N VAL A 190 -14.67 -11.34 15.46
CA VAL A 190 -15.69 -11.08 16.49
C VAL A 190 -15.63 -12.14 17.58
N HIS A 191 -15.58 -13.43 17.22
CA HIS A 191 -15.52 -14.52 18.19
C HIS A 191 -14.29 -14.46 19.10
N LEU A 192 -13.16 -14.07 18.54
CA LEU A 192 -11.90 -13.92 19.28
C LEU A 192 -11.82 -12.58 20.04
N GLY A 193 -12.75 -11.68 19.86
CA GLY A 193 -12.73 -10.35 20.50
C GLY A 193 -11.50 -9.54 20.13
N LEU A 194 -11.15 -9.46 18.84
CA LEU A 194 -9.95 -8.77 18.38
C LEU A 194 -10.17 -7.25 18.28
N ASP A 195 -9.15 -6.46 18.62
CA ASP A 195 -9.14 -5.03 18.34
C ASP A 195 -8.74 -4.81 16.87
N LEU A 196 -9.69 -5.05 15.97
CA LEU A 196 -9.53 -5.01 14.52
C LEU A 196 -10.40 -3.90 13.92
N ILE A 197 -9.79 -3.04 13.11
CA ILE A 197 -10.44 -1.98 12.33
C ILE A 197 -10.29 -2.37 10.87
N VAL A 198 -11.40 -2.69 10.21
CA VAL A 198 -11.44 -3.06 8.79
C VAL A 198 -11.90 -1.87 7.98
N ILE A 199 -11.10 -1.43 7.02
CA ILE A 199 -11.42 -0.37 6.06
C ILE A 199 -11.62 -1.06 4.71
N VAL A 200 -12.87 -1.07 4.24
CA VAL A 200 -13.22 -1.60 2.91
C VAL A 200 -13.27 -0.45 1.92
N TYR A 201 -12.36 -0.46 0.96
CA TYR A 201 -12.38 0.44 -0.20
C TYR A 201 -13.35 -0.16 -1.22
N ASN A 202 -14.58 0.38 -1.25
CA ASN A 202 -15.65 -0.16 -2.08
C ASN A 202 -15.84 0.70 -3.33
N ASP A 203 -15.30 0.25 -4.44
CA ASP A 203 -15.48 0.88 -5.76
C ASP A 203 -16.45 0.10 -6.67
N GLY A 204 -17.08 -0.97 -6.14
CA GLY A 204 -17.99 -1.83 -6.90
C GLY A 204 -17.29 -2.61 -8.01
N SER A 205 -15.96 -2.86 -7.88
CA SER A 205 -15.24 -3.49 -8.97
C SER A 205 -14.06 -4.35 -8.53
N TYR A 206 -13.63 -5.25 -9.41
CA TYR A 206 -12.25 -5.73 -9.40
C TYR A 206 -11.37 -4.66 -10.06
N GLY A 207 -10.99 -3.64 -9.26
CA GLY A 207 -10.46 -2.37 -9.77
C GLY A 207 -9.20 -2.47 -10.61
N ALA A 208 -8.30 -3.43 -10.34
CA ALA A 208 -7.10 -3.65 -11.13
C ALA A 208 -7.43 -4.17 -12.53
N GLU A 209 -8.37 -5.11 -12.62
CA GLU A 209 -8.89 -5.66 -13.87
C GLU A 209 -9.71 -4.62 -14.63
N HIS A 210 -10.54 -3.85 -13.90
CA HIS A 210 -11.33 -2.75 -14.48
C HIS A 210 -10.44 -1.77 -15.27
N ILE A 211 -9.40 -1.25 -14.63
CA ILE A 211 -8.45 -0.32 -15.26
C ILE A 211 -7.80 -0.94 -16.51
N GLN A 212 -7.41 -2.22 -16.43
CA GLN A 212 -6.77 -2.88 -17.56
C GLN A 212 -7.73 -3.09 -18.75
N LEU A 213 -8.98 -3.47 -18.47
CA LEU A 213 -10.00 -3.63 -19.51
C LEU A 213 -10.28 -2.30 -20.21
N VAL A 214 -10.51 -1.23 -19.42
CA VAL A 214 -10.74 0.12 -19.95
C VAL A 214 -9.54 0.61 -20.78
N SER A 215 -8.32 0.47 -20.28
CA SER A 215 -7.09 0.91 -20.96
C SER A 215 -6.85 0.19 -22.30
N LYS A 216 -7.33 -1.05 -22.43
CA LYS A 216 -7.24 -1.84 -23.65
C LYS A 216 -8.45 -1.68 -24.57
N GLY A 217 -9.41 -0.82 -24.24
CA GLY A 217 -10.65 -0.64 -24.99
C GLY A 217 -11.56 -1.88 -24.96
N MET A 218 -11.44 -2.72 -23.95
CA MET A 218 -12.26 -3.91 -23.73
C MET A 218 -13.47 -3.57 -22.87
N ASP A 219 -14.56 -4.36 -22.98
CA ASP A 219 -15.75 -4.19 -22.14
C ASP A 219 -15.43 -4.50 -20.67
N PRO A 220 -15.56 -3.52 -19.76
CA PRO A 220 -15.27 -3.70 -18.35
C PRO A 220 -16.42 -4.35 -17.55
N ALA A 221 -17.54 -4.68 -18.15
CA ALA A 221 -18.75 -5.16 -17.45
C ALA A 221 -18.48 -6.36 -16.54
N ALA A 222 -17.56 -7.25 -16.93
CA ALA A 222 -17.19 -8.42 -16.11
C ALA A 222 -16.41 -8.09 -14.83
N SER A 223 -15.90 -6.86 -14.71
CA SER A 223 -15.18 -6.41 -13.53
C SER A 223 -16.05 -5.59 -12.55
N LEU A 224 -17.29 -5.27 -12.93
CA LEU A 224 -18.21 -4.50 -12.11
C LEU A 224 -19.12 -5.41 -11.31
N HIS A 225 -19.39 -5.04 -10.06
CA HIS A 225 -20.17 -5.83 -9.12
C HIS A 225 -21.10 -4.97 -8.28
N GLU A 226 -22.29 -5.49 -8.00
CA GLU A 226 -23.18 -4.98 -6.98
C GLU A 226 -23.02 -5.83 -5.70
N TRP A 227 -22.43 -5.23 -4.67
CA TRP A 227 -22.18 -5.91 -3.41
C TRP A 227 -23.34 -5.73 -2.43
N PRO A 228 -23.49 -6.64 -1.45
CA PRO A 228 -24.42 -6.42 -0.34
C PRO A 228 -23.94 -5.22 0.51
N ASP A 229 -24.83 -4.68 1.32
CA ASP A 229 -24.48 -3.70 2.36
C ASP A 229 -23.55 -4.34 3.39
N PHE A 230 -22.24 -4.05 3.29
CA PHE A 230 -21.22 -4.64 4.15
C PHE A 230 -21.40 -4.22 5.61
N CYS A 231 -21.86 -2.99 5.87
CA CYS A 231 -22.13 -2.52 7.21
C CYS A 231 -23.27 -3.32 7.85
N ALA A 232 -24.39 -3.52 7.15
CA ALA A 232 -25.51 -4.29 7.67
C ALA A 232 -25.13 -5.74 7.97
N VAL A 233 -24.31 -6.38 7.12
CA VAL A 233 -23.79 -7.72 7.35
C VAL A 233 -22.87 -7.75 8.57
N ALA A 234 -21.93 -6.83 8.69
CA ALA A 234 -20.98 -6.75 9.80
C ALA A 234 -21.67 -6.48 11.15
N GLU A 235 -22.70 -5.64 11.16
CA GLU A 235 -23.53 -5.39 12.36
C GLU A 235 -24.23 -6.66 12.83
N SER A 236 -24.78 -7.44 11.91
CA SER A 236 -25.42 -8.72 12.23
C SER A 236 -24.46 -9.73 12.87
N MET A 237 -23.16 -9.59 12.62
CA MET A 237 -22.09 -10.40 13.23
C MET A 237 -21.58 -9.83 14.57
N GLY A 238 -21.97 -8.61 14.94
CA GLY A 238 -21.59 -7.97 16.21
C GLY A 238 -20.51 -6.89 16.11
N CYS A 239 -20.12 -6.48 14.90
CA CYS A 239 -19.22 -5.35 14.69
C CYS A 239 -19.88 -4.00 14.96
N LYS A 240 -19.07 -2.98 15.20
CA LYS A 240 -19.46 -1.58 14.98
C LYS A 240 -19.16 -1.24 13.53
N THR A 241 -19.98 -0.35 12.97
CA THR A 241 -19.84 0.02 11.56
C THR A 241 -19.91 1.51 11.36
N ALA A 242 -19.31 1.97 10.26
CA ALA A 242 -19.47 3.32 9.72
C ALA A 242 -19.43 3.26 8.19
N LYS A 243 -20.23 4.11 7.56
CA LYS A 243 -20.19 4.35 6.11
C LYS A 243 -19.56 5.70 5.82
N ILE A 244 -18.75 5.73 4.76
CA ILE A 244 -18.17 6.95 4.22
C ILE A 244 -18.57 7.02 2.75
N ASN A 245 -19.45 7.97 2.42
CA ASN A 245 -19.86 8.27 1.05
C ASN A 245 -19.39 9.66 0.61
N SER A 246 -18.91 10.47 1.57
CA SER A 246 -18.36 11.81 1.34
C SER A 246 -17.23 12.09 2.35
N LEU A 247 -16.48 13.16 2.13
CA LEU A 247 -15.43 13.58 3.08
C LEU A 247 -15.99 13.95 4.45
N GLU A 248 -17.24 14.43 4.51
CA GLU A 248 -17.92 14.86 5.73
C GLU A 248 -18.21 13.68 6.67
N ASP A 249 -18.28 12.44 6.13
CA ASP A 249 -18.56 11.24 6.92
C ASP A 249 -17.33 10.73 7.69
N ILE A 250 -16.14 11.18 7.33
CA ILE A 250 -14.87 10.65 7.88
C ILE A 250 -14.75 10.88 9.38
N ASP A 251 -15.08 12.07 9.84
CA ASP A 251 -15.02 12.39 11.28
C ASP A 251 -15.98 11.51 12.09
N ALA A 252 -17.19 11.26 11.57
CA ALA A 252 -18.16 10.37 12.21
C ALA A 252 -17.64 8.93 12.26
N ALA A 253 -16.99 8.45 11.19
CA ALA A 253 -16.38 7.13 11.16
C ALA A 253 -15.24 7.00 12.17
N LEU A 254 -14.39 8.02 12.29
CA LEU A 254 -13.32 8.08 13.29
C LEU A 254 -13.86 8.09 14.73
N GLU A 255 -14.98 8.77 14.98
CA GLU A 255 -15.64 8.73 16.29
C GLU A 255 -16.18 7.31 16.62
N VAL A 256 -16.67 6.54 15.64
CA VAL A 256 -17.04 5.12 15.85
C VAL A 256 -15.81 4.32 16.27
N VAL A 257 -14.67 4.51 15.61
CA VAL A 257 -13.41 3.85 15.97
C VAL A 257 -12.96 4.23 17.39
N LYS A 258 -13.00 5.50 17.73
CA LYS A 258 -12.58 6.02 19.05
C LYS A 258 -13.44 5.50 20.18
N ASN A 259 -14.76 5.38 19.96
CA ASN A 259 -15.73 4.93 20.95
C ASN A 259 -15.99 3.42 20.94
N ARG A 260 -15.18 2.63 20.20
CA ARG A 260 -15.32 1.17 20.15
C ARG A 260 -15.03 0.55 21.51
N LYS A 261 -15.70 -0.54 21.83
CA LYS A 261 -15.38 -1.36 22.99
C LYS A 261 -14.14 -2.20 22.74
N ALA A 262 -13.36 -2.45 23.78
CA ALA A 262 -12.27 -3.43 23.70
C ALA A 262 -12.81 -4.79 23.22
N GLY A 263 -12.15 -5.39 22.24
CA GLY A 263 -12.57 -6.69 21.67
C GLY A 263 -13.80 -6.63 20.77
N GLN A 264 -14.22 -5.45 20.34
CA GLN A 264 -15.27 -5.30 19.34
C GLN A 264 -14.71 -4.77 18.03
N PRO A 265 -14.64 -5.58 16.97
CA PRO A 265 -14.18 -5.12 15.67
C PRO A 265 -15.05 -3.99 15.12
N VAL A 266 -14.41 -3.11 14.33
CA VAL A 266 -15.05 -2.03 13.59
C VAL A 266 -14.89 -2.28 12.11
N LEU A 267 -15.95 -2.11 11.33
CA LEU A 267 -15.88 -2.09 9.86
C LEU A 267 -16.27 -0.69 9.37
N ILE A 268 -15.41 -0.10 8.56
CA ILE A 268 -15.66 1.13 7.82
C ILE A 268 -15.80 0.74 6.35
N GLU A 269 -16.97 0.94 5.79
CA GLU A 269 -17.22 0.81 4.35
C GLU A 269 -17.12 2.19 3.72
N ALA A 270 -16.12 2.38 2.85
CA ALA A 270 -15.92 3.64 2.16
C ALA A 270 -16.19 3.48 0.67
N ALA A 271 -17.19 4.19 0.17
CA ALA A 271 -17.44 4.29 -1.26
C ALA A 271 -16.31 5.07 -1.93
N THR A 272 -15.66 4.47 -2.91
CA THR A 272 -14.56 5.08 -3.66
C THR A 272 -14.84 5.08 -5.15
N ASP A 273 -14.29 6.07 -5.86
CA ASP A 273 -14.53 6.22 -7.29
C ASP A 273 -13.65 5.22 -8.10
N PRO A 274 -14.26 4.34 -8.91
CA PRO A 274 -13.52 3.40 -9.76
C PRO A 274 -12.63 4.09 -10.81
N ASP A 275 -12.90 5.32 -11.19
CA ASP A 275 -12.14 6.08 -12.18
C ASP A 275 -10.97 6.88 -11.58
N VAL A 276 -10.90 7.02 -10.27
CA VAL A 276 -9.75 7.63 -9.58
C VAL A 276 -8.64 6.61 -9.43
N VAL A 277 -7.59 6.82 -10.21
CA VAL A 277 -6.41 5.95 -10.22
C VAL A 277 -5.26 6.68 -9.53
N SER A 278 -4.60 6.02 -8.59
CA SER A 278 -3.37 6.52 -7.98
C SER A 278 -2.36 6.91 -9.06
N THR A 279 -1.63 8.02 -8.84
CA THR A 279 -0.60 8.51 -9.77
C THR A 279 0.45 7.44 -10.11
N ILE A 280 0.70 6.52 -9.19
CA ILE A 280 1.61 5.38 -9.38
C ILE A 280 1.08 4.40 -10.45
N TYR A 281 -0.25 4.24 -10.58
CA TYR A 281 -0.87 3.47 -11.66
C TYR A 281 -0.99 4.26 -12.98
N GLY A 282 -0.91 5.59 -12.93
CA GLY A 282 -1.12 6.47 -14.10
C GLY A 282 -0.06 6.36 -15.19
N HIS A 283 1.10 5.77 -14.90
CA HIS A 283 2.16 5.48 -15.87
C HIS A 283 1.91 4.20 -16.69
N HIS A 284 0.80 3.50 -16.46
CA HIS A 284 0.42 2.28 -17.18
C HIS A 284 -0.44 2.52 -18.43
N ARG A 285 -0.43 3.75 -18.97
CA ARG A 285 -1.15 4.10 -20.22
C ARG A 285 -0.29 3.94 -21.44
#